data_6dd1b808e1643fe04ce3de18921f9840
#
_entry.id   6dd1b808e1643fe04ce3de18921f9840
#
_cell.length_a   1.000
_cell.length_b   1.000
_cell.length_c   1.000
_cell.angle_alpha   90.00
_cell.angle_beta   90.00
_cell.angle_gamma   90.00
#
_symmetry.space_group_name_H-M   'P 1'
#
loop_
_entity.id
_entity.type
_entity.pdbx_description
1 polymer ?
#
loop_
_entity_poly.entity_id
_entity_poly.type
_entity_poly.pdbx_seq_one_letter_code
_entity_poly.pdbx_strand_id
1 'polypeptide(L)'
;LFFQELMDKFQILNLGVSVYNPKEIEILQASEIELSFQFPYNIVDTRFENIQIKGGNRFARSIFLQGLLISSKSIIKSNPKLSSFQKKYHNLLSELKLDGLRVAISKVSYSNKIDYFLVGVEKLEQLIELVNLNLYDMSKLNLLDDVSESDIEIIDPRLWN
;
A
#
# COMPACT_ATOMS: atom_id res chain seq x y z
N LEU A 1 10.69 -28.71 1.74
CA LEU A 1 11.96 -29.33 1.31
C LEU A 1 12.62 -28.50 0.19
N PHE A 2 12.04 -28.36 -1.00
CA PHE A 2 12.66 -27.67 -2.15
C PHE A 2 13.13 -26.22 -1.86
N PHE A 3 12.28 -25.39 -1.26
CA PHE A 3 12.66 -24.00 -0.94
C PHE A 3 13.74 -23.93 0.14
N GLN A 4 13.72 -24.82 1.13
CA GLN A 4 14.77 -24.90 2.15
C GLN A 4 16.10 -25.28 1.53
N GLU A 5 16.14 -26.26 0.65
CA GLU A 5 17.34 -26.65 -0.08
C GLU A 5 17.90 -25.50 -0.94
N LEU A 6 17.03 -24.70 -1.58
CA LEU A 6 17.45 -23.52 -2.32
C LEU A 6 18.02 -22.44 -1.40
N MET A 7 17.37 -22.17 -0.27
CA MET A 7 17.84 -21.20 0.70
C MET A 7 19.25 -21.55 1.19
N ASP A 8 19.46 -22.79 1.59
CA ASP A 8 20.76 -23.29 2.09
C ASP A 8 21.83 -23.23 0.99
N LYS A 9 21.50 -23.70 -0.20
CA LYS A 9 22.42 -23.74 -1.35
C LYS A 9 22.88 -22.37 -1.82
N PHE A 10 21.99 -21.39 -1.85
CA PHE A 10 22.25 -20.05 -2.38
C PHE A 10 22.39 -18.99 -1.28
N GLN A 11 22.43 -19.38 -0.02
CA GLN A 11 22.52 -18.48 1.15
C GLN A 11 21.41 -17.40 1.12
N ILE A 12 20.20 -17.81 0.77
CA ILE A 12 19.02 -16.92 0.76
C ILE A 12 18.56 -16.75 2.20
N LEU A 13 18.61 -15.52 2.70
CA LEU A 13 18.28 -15.21 4.10
C LEU A 13 16.76 -15.24 4.37
N ASN A 14 15.96 -14.80 3.42
CA ASN A 14 14.51 -14.68 3.57
C ASN A 14 13.79 -15.01 2.26
N LEU A 15 12.67 -15.69 2.39
CA LEU A 15 11.71 -15.86 1.29
C LEU A 15 10.51 -14.94 1.49
N GLY A 16 9.92 -14.52 0.41
CA GLY A 16 8.70 -13.72 0.44
C GLY A 16 7.78 -13.99 -0.73
N VAL A 17 6.52 -13.67 -0.53
CA VAL A 17 5.47 -13.81 -1.54
C VAL A 17 4.72 -12.50 -1.70
N SER A 18 4.50 -12.09 -2.95
CA SER A 18 3.63 -10.96 -3.26
C SER A 18 2.20 -11.46 -3.46
N VAL A 19 1.28 -10.94 -2.66
CA VAL A 19 -0.13 -11.36 -2.61
C VAL A 19 -1.07 -10.19 -2.89
N TYR A 20 -2.29 -10.49 -3.30
CA TYR A 20 -3.36 -9.52 -3.54
C TYR A 20 -4.59 -9.75 -2.67
N ASN A 21 -4.70 -10.94 -2.06
CA ASN A 21 -5.84 -11.31 -1.24
C ASN A 21 -5.37 -11.76 0.14
N PRO A 22 -5.98 -11.25 1.22
CA PRO A 22 -5.68 -11.70 2.59
C PRO A 22 -5.72 -13.23 2.77
N LYS A 23 -6.65 -13.92 2.12
CA LYS A 23 -6.75 -15.38 2.17
C LYS A 23 -5.50 -16.11 1.65
N GLU A 24 -4.74 -15.50 0.74
CA GLU A 24 -3.49 -16.08 0.24
C GLU A 24 -2.45 -16.17 1.38
N ILE A 25 -2.41 -15.18 2.27
CA ILE A 25 -1.55 -15.21 3.47
C ILE A 25 -1.96 -16.34 4.40
N GLU A 26 -3.25 -16.50 4.67
CA GLU A 26 -3.76 -17.55 5.56
C GLU A 26 -3.36 -18.94 5.05
N ILE A 27 -3.50 -19.18 3.74
CA ILE A 27 -3.13 -20.43 3.10
C ILE A 27 -1.60 -20.66 3.19
N LEU A 28 -0.81 -19.65 2.87
CA LEU A 28 0.65 -19.76 2.84
C LEU A 28 1.26 -19.93 4.23
N GLN A 29 0.66 -19.33 5.24
CA GLN A 29 1.09 -19.49 6.65
C GLN A 29 0.79 -20.87 7.23
N ALA A 30 0.01 -21.71 6.54
CA ALA A 30 -0.14 -23.10 6.91
C ALA A 30 1.10 -23.93 6.57
N SER A 31 2.05 -23.40 5.79
CA SER A 31 3.36 -24.01 5.57
C SER A 31 4.28 -23.81 6.79
N GLU A 32 5.25 -24.68 6.95
CA GLU A 32 6.26 -24.58 8.02
C GLU A 32 7.36 -23.53 7.72
N ILE A 33 7.30 -22.89 6.54
CA ILE A 33 8.31 -21.92 6.11
C ILE A 33 7.89 -20.52 6.57
N GLU A 34 8.79 -19.85 7.26
CA GLU A 34 8.62 -18.43 7.58
C GLU A 34 8.73 -17.59 6.32
N LEU A 35 7.65 -16.89 5.97
CA LEU A 35 7.55 -16.08 4.77
C LEU A 35 7.38 -14.60 5.10
N SER A 36 8.07 -13.76 4.35
CA SER A 36 7.75 -12.34 4.24
C SER A 36 6.62 -12.13 3.24
N PHE A 37 5.77 -11.14 3.47
CA PHE A 37 4.64 -10.86 2.58
C PHE A 37 4.69 -9.45 2.04
N GLN A 38 4.49 -9.32 0.73
CA GLN A 38 4.29 -8.06 0.07
C GLN A 38 2.83 -7.95 -0.41
N PHE A 39 2.14 -6.87 -0.04
CA PHE A 39 0.72 -6.70 -0.37
C PHE A 39 0.37 -5.21 -0.61
N PRO A 40 -0.72 -4.92 -1.33
CA PRO A 40 -1.20 -3.54 -1.46
C PRO A 40 -1.68 -3.03 -0.09
N TYR A 41 -1.21 -1.85 0.28
CA TYR A 41 -1.64 -1.18 1.49
C TYR A 41 -1.48 0.34 1.34
N ASN A 42 -2.56 1.08 1.55
CA ASN A 42 -2.59 2.53 1.45
C ASN A 42 -3.77 3.10 2.25
N ILE A 43 -4.03 4.40 2.16
CA ILE A 43 -5.08 5.06 2.92
C ILE A 43 -6.50 4.54 2.59
N VAL A 44 -6.72 3.98 1.40
CA VAL A 44 -8.02 3.47 0.97
C VAL A 44 -8.09 1.94 0.98
N ASP A 45 -6.99 1.24 0.71
CA ASP A 45 -6.92 -0.22 0.76
C ASP A 45 -6.31 -0.70 2.08
N THR A 46 -7.16 -1.04 3.02
CA THR A 46 -6.81 -1.49 4.37
C THR A 46 -7.13 -2.97 4.62
N ARG A 47 -7.40 -3.75 3.54
CA ARG A 47 -7.82 -5.16 3.64
C ARG A 47 -6.88 -6.05 4.44
N PHE A 48 -5.61 -5.67 4.53
CA PHE A 48 -4.59 -6.44 5.25
C PHE A 48 -4.36 -5.97 6.69
N GLU A 49 -5.05 -4.93 7.18
CA GLU A 49 -4.85 -4.38 8.53
C GLU A 49 -5.11 -5.41 9.65
N ASN A 50 -6.10 -6.26 9.46
CA ASN A 50 -6.52 -7.22 10.48
C ASN A 50 -5.91 -8.60 10.30
N ILE A 51 -5.04 -8.79 9.32
CA ILE A 51 -4.38 -10.07 9.08
C ILE A 51 -3.21 -10.23 10.06
N GLN A 52 -3.22 -11.34 10.79
CA GLN A 52 -2.08 -11.72 11.62
C GLN A 52 -1.05 -12.43 10.76
N ILE A 53 0.14 -11.85 10.65
CA ILE A 53 1.27 -12.44 9.96
C ILE A 53 2.21 -13.00 11.02
N LYS A 54 2.52 -14.30 10.90
CA LYS A 54 3.40 -15.03 11.79
C LYS A 54 4.79 -15.07 11.16
N GLY A 55 5.74 -14.42 11.81
CA GLY A 55 7.10 -14.32 11.29
C GLY A 55 7.22 -13.48 10.03
N GLY A 56 8.43 -13.33 9.50
CA GLY A 56 8.74 -12.58 8.30
C GLY A 56 8.45 -11.08 8.38
N ASN A 57 8.74 -10.39 7.29
CA ASN A 57 8.51 -8.95 7.17
C ASN A 57 7.27 -8.64 6.32
N ARG A 58 6.65 -7.50 6.60
CA ARG A 58 5.45 -6.99 5.92
C ARG A 58 5.82 -5.79 5.05
N PHE A 59 5.69 -5.97 3.74
CA PHE A 59 6.03 -4.96 2.74
C PHE A 59 4.77 -4.37 2.13
N ALA A 60 4.52 -3.09 2.35
CA ALA A 60 3.46 -2.37 1.65
C ALA A 60 3.91 -1.99 0.24
N ARG A 61 3.08 -2.26 -0.77
CA ARG A 61 3.21 -1.73 -2.12
C ARG A 61 1.94 -0.97 -2.53
N SER A 62 1.97 -0.36 -3.70
CA SER A 62 0.84 0.40 -4.24
C SER A 62 0.34 1.51 -3.32
N ILE A 63 1.25 2.10 -2.53
CA ILE A 63 0.93 3.12 -1.53
C ILE A 63 0.33 4.39 -2.14
N PHE A 64 0.59 4.65 -3.42
CA PHE A 64 0.02 5.76 -4.19
C PHE A 64 -1.14 5.35 -5.08
N LEU A 65 -1.54 4.07 -5.09
CA LEU A 65 -2.59 3.50 -5.92
C LEU A 65 -2.46 3.98 -7.38
N GLN A 66 -1.32 3.65 -8.02
CA GLN A 66 -0.95 4.08 -9.39
C GLN A 66 -1.02 5.61 -9.59
N GLY A 67 -0.73 6.38 -8.54
CA GLY A 67 -0.77 7.85 -8.60
C GLY A 67 -2.14 8.47 -8.34
N LEU A 68 -3.21 7.67 -8.23
CA LEU A 68 -4.57 8.16 -8.00
C LEU A 68 -4.67 8.96 -6.69
N LEU A 69 -3.92 8.59 -5.66
CA LEU A 69 -3.95 9.23 -4.35
C LEU A 69 -3.09 10.51 -4.26
N ILE A 70 -2.18 10.73 -5.21
CA ILE A 70 -1.24 11.86 -5.17
C ILE A 70 -1.49 12.91 -6.25
N SER A 71 -2.29 12.59 -7.27
CA SER A 71 -2.60 13.50 -8.37
C SER A 71 -4.09 13.73 -8.50
N SER A 72 -4.49 15.00 -8.55
CA SER A 72 -5.86 15.41 -8.87
C SER A 72 -6.19 15.33 -10.37
N LYS A 73 -5.16 15.17 -11.23
CA LYS A 73 -5.37 14.97 -12.67
C LYS A 73 -5.98 13.59 -12.88
N SER A 74 -7.07 13.53 -13.65
CA SER A 74 -7.71 12.26 -13.99
C SER A 74 -6.71 11.32 -14.66
N ILE A 75 -6.41 10.22 -14.00
CA ILE A 75 -5.46 9.21 -14.47
C ILE A 75 -6.18 8.28 -15.45
N ILE A 76 -7.45 7.98 -15.20
CA ILE A 76 -8.25 7.05 -16.01
C ILE A 76 -9.56 7.73 -16.40
N LYS A 77 -9.58 8.38 -17.55
CA LYS A 77 -10.76 9.08 -18.06
C LYS A 77 -11.89 8.15 -18.48
N SER A 78 -11.57 6.90 -18.81
CA SER A 78 -12.51 5.89 -19.31
C SER A 78 -13.35 5.24 -18.21
N ASN A 79 -12.96 5.35 -16.95
CA ASN A 79 -13.67 4.73 -15.84
C ASN A 79 -14.35 5.79 -14.95
N PRO A 80 -15.68 5.97 -15.08
CA PRO A 80 -16.42 6.99 -14.32
C PRO A 80 -16.38 6.79 -12.82
N LYS A 81 -16.30 5.53 -12.35
CA LYS A 81 -16.25 5.16 -10.94
C LYS A 81 -14.94 5.63 -10.30
N LEU A 82 -13.81 5.35 -10.96
CA LEU A 82 -12.50 5.82 -10.50
C LEU A 82 -12.40 7.34 -10.55
N SER A 83 -12.90 7.96 -11.60
CA SER A 83 -12.93 9.43 -11.72
C SER A 83 -13.76 10.08 -10.62
N SER A 84 -14.91 9.49 -10.28
CA SER A 84 -15.76 9.96 -9.18
C SER A 84 -15.07 9.82 -7.83
N PHE A 85 -14.47 8.65 -7.56
CA PHE A 85 -13.71 8.40 -6.34
C PHE A 85 -12.53 9.38 -6.21
N GLN A 86 -11.70 9.50 -7.25
CA GLN A 86 -10.56 10.41 -7.27
C GLN A 86 -10.97 11.86 -6.96
N LYS A 87 -12.04 12.32 -7.59
CA LYS A 87 -12.57 13.68 -7.35
C LYS A 87 -13.02 13.87 -5.90
N LYS A 88 -13.76 12.90 -5.34
CA LYS A 88 -14.19 12.96 -3.93
C LYS A 88 -13.00 13.02 -2.99
N TYR A 89 -12.03 12.15 -3.19
CA TYR A 89 -10.82 12.08 -2.38
C TYR A 89 -10.02 13.40 -2.41
N HIS A 90 -9.74 13.93 -3.60
CA HIS A 90 -8.98 15.18 -3.71
C HIS A 90 -9.74 16.41 -3.24
N ASN A 91 -11.09 16.44 -3.37
CA ASN A 91 -11.90 17.49 -2.76
C ASN A 91 -11.75 17.46 -1.22
N LEU A 92 -11.84 16.29 -0.60
CA LEU A 92 -11.64 16.14 0.83
C LEU A 92 -10.24 16.61 1.26
N LEU A 93 -9.20 16.21 0.54
CA LEU A 93 -7.83 16.69 0.82
C LEU A 93 -7.74 18.22 0.74
N SER A 94 -8.39 18.84 -0.27
CA SER A 94 -8.40 20.28 -0.45
C SER A 94 -9.14 21.01 0.69
N GLU A 95 -10.29 20.50 1.11
CA GLU A 95 -11.06 21.03 2.25
C GLU A 95 -10.25 20.97 3.55
N LEU A 96 -9.52 19.89 3.77
CA LEU A 96 -8.66 19.68 4.93
C LEU A 96 -7.27 20.34 4.81
N LYS A 97 -6.96 20.96 3.66
CA LYS A 97 -5.63 21.51 3.33
C LYS A 97 -4.50 20.50 3.47
N LEU A 98 -4.74 19.28 3.03
CA LEU A 98 -3.80 18.17 3.09
C LEU A 98 -3.16 17.91 1.73
N ASP A 99 -1.90 17.52 1.75
CA ASP A 99 -1.15 17.07 0.58
C ASP A 99 -1.26 15.54 0.43
N GLY A 100 -1.64 15.06 -0.75
CA GLY A 100 -1.89 13.65 -1.01
C GLY A 100 -0.65 12.76 -0.86
N LEU A 101 0.53 13.25 -1.28
CA LEU A 101 1.79 12.52 -1.14
C LEU A 101 2.14 12.34 0.34
N ARG A 102 2.04 13.41 1.12
CA ARG A 102 2.29 13.38 2.56
C ARG A 102 1.31 12.48 3.29
N VAL A 103 0.03 12.52 2.95
CA VAL A 103 -1.00 11.63 3.53
C VAL A 103 -0.67 10.17 3.24
N ALA A 104 -0.36 9.83 1.99
CA ALA A 104 -0.07 8.45 1.59
C ALA A 104 1.17 7.89 2.32
N ILE A 105 2.26 8.65 2.39
CA ILE A 105 3.48 8.25 3.11
C ILE A 105 3.23 8.18 4.62
N SER A 106 2.51 9.15 5.19
CA SER A 106 2.21 9.16 6.62
C SER A 106 1.40 7.93 7.04
N LYS A 107 0.40 7.53 6.25
CA LYS A 107 -0.42 6.33 6.53
C LYS A 107 0.44 5.09 6.69
N VAL A 108 1.37 4.85 5.77
CA VAL A 108 2.21 3.64 5.84
C VAL A 108 3.31 3.75 6.90
N SER A 109 3.88 4.94 7.10
CA SER A 109 4.95 5.17 8.06
C SER A 109 4.50 5.05 9.52
N TYR A 110 3.27 5.42 9.82
CA TYR A 110 2.71 5.31 11.18
C TYR A 110 1.96 3.99 11.42
N SER A 111 1.88 3.12 10.42
CA SER A 111 1.24 1.82 10.58
C SER A 111 2.14 0.85 11.34
N ASN A 112 1.66 0.33 12.46
CA ASN A 112 2.33 -0.77 13.18
C ASN A 112 2.12 -2.15 12.50
N LYS A 113 1.48 -2.17 11.33
CA LYS A 113 1.21 -3.36 10.52
C LYS A 113 2.17 -3.53 9.36
N ILE A 114 3.04 -2.55 9.14
CA ILE A 114 3.96 -2.49 8.01
C ILE A 114 5.37 -2.31 8.54
N ASP A 115 6.29 -3.15 8.09
CA ASP A 115 7.71 -3.04 8.45
C ASP A 115 8.48 -2.22 7.41
N TYR A 116 8.11 -2.36 6.13
CA TYR A 116 8.71 -1.66 5.00
C TYR A 116 7.65 -1.28 3.97
N PHE A 117 7.88 -0.20 3.25
CA PHE A 117 7.04 0.14 2.10
C PHE A 117 7.89 0.46 0.87
N LEU A 118 7.31 0.21 -0.30
CA LEU A 118 7.97 0.33 -1.59
C LEU A 118 7.42 1.53 -2.34
N VAL A 119 8.33 2.38 -2.81
CA VAL A 119 8.03 3.51 -3.70
C VAL A 119 8.87 3.40 -4.96
N GLY A 120 8.23 3.63 -6.10
CA GLY A 120 8.94 3.84 -7.36
C GLY A 120 9.18 5.33 -7.58
N VAL A 121 10.39 5.69 -7.99
CA VAL A 121 10.75 7.05 -8.40
C VAL A 121 11.41 7.01 -9.79
N GLU A 122 11.08 7.97 -10.62
CA GLU A 122 11.64 8.10 -11.97
C GLU A 122 12.73 9.17 -12.05
N LYS A 123 12.78 10.07 -11.06
CA LYS A 123 13.68 11.22 -11.02
C LYS A 123 14.26 11.39 -9.61
N LEU A 124 15.48 11.92 -9.56
CA LEU A 124 16.19 12.20 -8.32
C LEU A 124 15.41 13.18 -7.42
N GLU A 125 14.76 14.18 -8.03
CA GLU A 125 13.98 15.20 -7.32
C GLU A 125 12.83 14.56 -6.52
N GLN A 126 12.18 13.53 -7.07
CA GLN A 126 11.12 12.78 -6.38
C GLN A 126 11.68 12.04 -5.16
N LEU A 127 12.87 11.45 -5.28
CA LEU A 127 13.50 10.79 -4.14
C LEU A 127 13.84 11.78 -3.04
N ILE A 128 14.43 12.93 -3.41
CA ILE A 128 14.77 14.00 -2.47
C ILE A 128 13.53 14.51 -1.75
N GLU A 129 12.42 14.70 -2.47
CA GLU A 129 11.15 15.11 -1.91
C GLU A 129 10.65 14.09 -0.87
N LEU A 130 10.66 12.80 -1.22
CA LEU A 130 10.21 11.72 -0.32
C LEU A 130 11.04 11.64 0.97
N VAL A 131 12.37 11.76 0.87
CA VAL A 131 13.27 11.63 2.06
C VAL A 131 13.14 12.82 3.00
N ASN A 132 12.79 14.00 2.46
CA ASN A 132 12.64 15.24 3.24
C ASN A 132 11.18 15.55 3.64
N LEU A 133 10.28 14.61 3.42
CA LEU A 133 8.86 14.83 3.64
C LEU A 133 8.53 14.96 5.13
N ASN A 134 7.91 16.08 5.54
CA ASN A 134 7.37 16.22 6.88
C ASN A 134 6.05 15.45 7.00
N LEU A 135 6.05 14.38 7.76
CA LEU A 135 4.88 13.51 7.91
C LEU A 135 3.77 14.18 8.73
N TYR A 136 2.53 13.84 8.42
CA TYR A 136 1.38 14.20 9.23
C TYR A 136 1.25 13.27 10.44
N ASP A 137 0.82 13.80 11.56
CA ASP A 137 0.37 13.00 12.69
C ASP A 137 -1.00 12.36 12.35
N MET A 138 -0.99 11.11 11.94
CA MET A 138 -2.19 10.39 11.51
C MET A 138 -3.24 10.25 12.61
N SER A 139 -2.87 10.32 13.89
CA SER A 139 -3.83 10.29 14.99
C SER A 139 -4.77 11.50 15.01
N LYS A 140 -4.38 12.59 14.36
CA LYS A 140 -5.17 13.81 14.21
C LYS A 140 -5.98 13.88 12.92
N LEU A 141 -5.83 12.87 12.06
CA LEU A 141 -6.47 12.80 10.74
C LEU A 141 -7.60 11.77 10.70
N ASN A 142 -8.32 11.55 11.81
CA ASN A 142 -9.42 10.57 11.94
C ASN A 142 -10.49 10.68 10.84
N LEU A 143 -10.64 11.87 10.23
CA LEU A 143 -11.56 12.08 9.10
C LEU A 143 -11.17 11.31 7.83
N LEU A 144 -9.93 10.78 7.76
CA LEU A 144 -9.48 9.97 6.64
C LEU A 144 -9.81 8.48 6.80
N ASP A 145 -10.28 8.05 7.95
CA ASP A 145 -10.77 6.68 8.15
C ASP A 145 -12.02 6.42 7.30
N ASP A 146 -12.79 7.46 7.00
CA ASP A 146 -13.98 7.40 6.14
C ASP A 146 -13.65 7.23 4.63
N VAL A 147 -12.39 7.34 4.24
CA VAL A 147 -11.96 7.12 2.84
C VAL A 147 -11.55 5.69 2.56
N SER A 148 -11.53 4.81 3.58
CA SER A 148 -11.29 3.39 3.36
C SER A 148 -12.34 2.83 2.38
N GLU A 149 -11.87 2.12 1.36
CA GLU A 149 -12.72 1.61 0.29
C GLU A 149 -12.59 0.09 0.22
N SER A 150 -13.72 -0.57 0.15
CA SER A 150 -13.79 -2.03 -0.01
C SER A 150 -14.10 -2.47 -1.45
N ASP A 151 -14.43 -1.51 -2.31
CA ASP A 151 -14.74 -1.80 -3.71
C ASP A 151 -13.48 -2.20 -4.47
N ILE A 152 -13.43 -3.46 -4.82
CA ILE A 152 -12.29 -4.07 -5.51
C ILE A 152 -11.99 -3.39 -6.85
N GLU A 153 -12.99 -2.82 -7.52
CA GLU A 153 -12.79 -2.10 -8.78
C GLU A 153 -12.06 -0.77 -8.58
N ILE A 154 -12.05 -0.23 -7.38
CA ILE A 154 -11.29 0.98 -7.03
C ILE A 154 -9.88 0.61 -6.54
N ILE A 155 -9.78 -0.34 -5.63
CA ILE A 155 -8.52 -0.64 -4.93
C ILE A 155 -7.59 -1.59 -5.66
N ASP A 156 -8.08 -2.29 -6.70
CA ASP A 156 -7.27 -3.20 -7.51
C ASP A 156 -6.99 -2.65 -8.92
N PRO A 157 -5.81 -2.05 -9.15
CA PRO A 157 -5.47 -1.48 -10.46
C PRO A 157 -5.49 -2.48 -11.63
N ARG A 158 -5.48 -3.78 -11.37
CA ARG A 158 -5.58 -4.82 -12.41
C ARG A 158 -6.95 -4.82 -13.09
N LEU A 159 -7.95 -4.22 -12.44
CA LEU A 159 -9.34 -4.15 -12.90
C LEU A 159 -9.67 -2.80 -13.58
N TRP A 160 -8.70 -1.92 -13.75
CA TRP A 160 -8.92 -0.55 -14.24
C TRP A 160 -8.98 -0.39 -15.77
N ASN A 161 -9.05 -1.46 -16.52
CA ASN A 161 -9.10 -1.46 -18.00
C ASN A 161 -10.41 -0.92 -18.54
#